data_0b07cb147604a9696bbcc50dd14a19b7
#
_entry.id   0b07cb147604a9696bbcc50dd14a19b7
#
_cell.length_a   1.000
_cell.length_b   1.000
_cell.length_c   1.000
_cell.angle_alpha   90.00
_cell.angle_beta   90.00
_cell.angle_gamma   90.00
#
_symmetry.space_group_name_H-M   'P 1'
#
loop_
_entity.id
_entity.type
_entity.pdbx_description
1 polymer ?
#
loop_
_entity_poly.entity_id
_entity_poly.type
_entity_poly.pdbx_seq_one_letter_code
_entity_poly.pdbx_strand_id
1 'polypeptide(L)'
;AVGGGSGAFGQVAQGFAERILHPSRLQDRELLRLLADMASCVGGEGFVRQQQAAMGRADTRNWLPGLHAPALVVCGREDQVTPLTLSQEMASLLPDAELVVVDEAGHMSILEQPDTVVAAVLRWLERVDAVRL
;
A
#
# COMPACT_ATOMS: atom_id res chain seq x y z
N ALA A 1 7.35 -19.63 -32.53
CA ALA A 1 8.46 -19.44 -31.60
C ALA A 1 8.43 -18.01 -31.08
N VAL A 2 7.81 -17.76 -29.96
CA VAL A 2 7.87 -16.48 -29.23
C VAL A 2 8.56 -16.81 -27.90
N GLY A 3 9.89 -16.77 -27.96
CA GLY A 3 10.73 -16.97 -26.79
C GLY A 3 11.20 -15.66 -26.21
N GLY A 4 11.03 -15.49 -24.90
CA GLY A 4 12.04 -14.90 -24.07
C GLY A 4 12.12 -13.40 -23.91
N GLY A 5 11.14 -12.84 -23.23
CA GLY A 5 11.31 -11.57 -22.50
C GLY A 5 11.29 -11.73 -20.98
N SER A 6 11.64 -12.91 -20.44
CA SER A 6 11.43 -13.24 -19.03
C SER A 6 12.67 -13.15 -18.12
N GLY A 7 13.85 -12.73 -18.61
CA GLY A 7 15.07 -12.86 -17.81
C GLY A 7 15.23 -11.79 -16.73
N ALA A 8 15.30 -10.51 -17.10
CA ALA A 8 15.64 -9.44 -16.15
C ALA A 8 14.39 -8.80 -15.52
N PHE A 9 13.35 -8.55 -16.30
CA PHE A 9 12.11 -7.93 -15.80
C PHE A 9 11.31 -8.89 -14.89
N GLY A 10 11.32 -10.20 -15.22
CA GLY A 10 10.71 -11.23 -14.38
C GLY A 10 11.38 -11.37 -13.00
N GLN A 11 12.73 -11.29 -12.94
CA GLN A 11 13.47 -11.32 -11.68
C GLN A 11 13.24 -10.06 -10.85
N VAL A 12 13.17 -8.89 -11.48
CA VAL A 12 12.84 -7.62 -10.81
C VAL A 12 11.41 -7.67 -10.27
N ALA A 13 10.46 -8.16 -11.05
CA ALA A 13 9.06 -8.30 -10.62
C ALA A 13 8.90 -9.29 -9.45
N GLN A 14 9.65 -10.41 -9.46
CA GLN A 14 9.63 -11.38 -8.37
C GLN A 14 10.24 -10.81 -7.09
N GLY A 15 11.40 -10.18 -7.17
CA GLY A 15 12.04 -9.51 -6.02
C GLY A 15 11.20 -8.34 -5.48
N PHE A 16 10.40 -7.69 -6.35
CA PHE A 16 9.44 -6.68 -5.94
C PHE A 16 8.26 -7.31 -5.17
N ALA A 17 7.71 -8.43 -5.64
CA ALA A 17 6.64 -9.13 -4.96
C ALA A 17 7.03 -9.56 -3.53
N GLU A 18 8.26 -10.05 -3.35
CA GLU A 18 8.78 -10.46 -2.03
C GLU A 18 8.86 -9.29 -1.02
N ARG A 19 9.01 -8.06 -1.51
CA ARG A 19 9.03 -6.86 -0.66
C ARG A 19 7.66 -6.28 -0.36
N ILE A 20 6.70 -6.45 -1.26
CA ILE A 20 5.38 -5.81 -1.14
C ILE A 20 4.32 -6.73 -0.56
N LEU A 21 4.53 -8.05 -0.59
CA LEU A 21 3.56 -9.02 -0.09
C LEU A 21 4.00 -9.65 1.23
N HIS A 22 3.03 -10.05 2.03
CA HIS A 22 3.27 -10.94 3.16
C HIS A 22 3.78 -12.30 2.65
N PRO A 23 4.71 -12.98 3.37
CA PRO A 23 5.28 -14.26 2.93
C PRO A 23 4.24 -15.34 2.60
N SER A 24 3.11 -15.39 3.31
CA SER A 24 2.04 -16.36 3.05
C SER A 24 1.37 -16.19 1.68
N ARG A 25 1.51 -15.02 1.03
CA ARG A 25 0.91 -14.71 -0.27
C ARG A 25 1.84 -14.92 -1.47
N LEU A 26 3.10 -15.27 -1.23
CA LEU A 26 4.10 -15.47 -2.30
C LEU A 26 3.82 -16.70 -3.19
N GLN A 27 2.89 -17.58 -2.80
CA GLN A 27 2.43 -18.70 -3.60
C GLN A 27 1.04 -18.46 -4.23
N ASP A 28 0.43 -17.32 -4.00
CA ASP A 28 -0.87 -16.94 -4.56
C ASP A 28 -0.69 -16.51 -6.02
N ARG A 29 -0.94 -17.46 -6.94
CA ARG A 29 -0.73 -17.26 -8.38
C ARG A 29 -1.64 -16.18 -8.97
N GLU A 30 -2.83 -16.02 -8.44
CA GLU A 30 -3.81 -15.04 -8.91
C GLU A 30 -3.35 -13.62 -8.55
N LEU A 31 -2.94 -13.44 -7.29
CA LEU A 31 -2.37 -12.19 -6.80
C LEU A 31 -1.08 -11.82 -7.55
N LEU A 32 -0.17 -12.79 -7.74
CA LEU A 32 1.07 -12.55 -8.47
C LEU A 32 0.82 -12.17 -9.94
N ARG A 33 -0.17 -12.78 -10.59
CA ARG A 33 -0.58 -12.40 -11.95
C ARG A 33 -1.12 -10.98 -11.99
N LEU A 34 -2.01 -10.62 -11.06
CA LEU A 34 -2.54 -9.27 -10.96
C LEU A 34 -1.43 -8.22 -10.83
N LEU A 35 -0.46 -8.45 -9.95
CA LEU A 35 0.69 -7.56 -9.77
C LEU A 35 1.54 -7.44 -11.04
N ALA A 36 1.77 -8.55 -11.75
CA ALA A 36 2.50 -8.55 -13.02
C ALA A 36 1.76 -7.76 -14.09
N ASP A 37 0.44 -7.91 -14.19
CA ASP A 37 -0.41 -7.17 -15.13
C ASP A 37 -0.38 -5.66 -14.81
N MET A 38 -0.50 -5.28 -13.53
CA MET A 38 -0.38 -3.89 -13.09
C MET A 38 0.99 -3.29 -13.44
N ALA A 39 2.08 -4.01 -13.18
CA ALA A 39 3.43 -3.59 -13.53
C ALA A 39 3.60 -3.43 -15.05
N SER A 40 3.04 -4.34 -15.83
CA SER A 40 3.07 -4.30 -17.30
C SER A 40 2.31 -3.09 -17.86
N CYS A 41 1.16 -2.76 -17.28
CA CYS A 41 0.39 -1.58 -17.67
C CYS A 41 1.15 -0.26 -17.41
N VAL A 42 1.89 -0.18 -16.32
CA VAL A 42 2.73 0.98 -15.95
C VAL A 42 3.94 1.09 -16.89
N GLY A 43 4.56 -0.05 -17.21
CA GLY A 43 5.75 -0.16 -18.03
C GLY A 43 7.01 0.42 -17.36
N GLY A 44 8.17 0.16 -17.97
CA GLY A 44 9.46 0.55 -17.38
C GLY A 44 9.65 2.07 -17.25
N GLU A 45 9.24 2.86 -18.22
CA GLU A 45 9.32 4.32 -18.16
C GLU A 45 8.36 4.90 -17.11
N GLY A 46 7.16 4.34 -16.99
CA GLY A 46 6.21 4.73 -15.96
C GLY A 46 6.77 4.45 -14.58
N PHE A 47 7.37 3.29 -14.38
CA PHE A 47 8.03 2.92 -13.13
C PHE A 47 9.15 3.91 -12.74
N VAL A 48 10.02 4.26 -13.70
CA VAL A 48 11.10 5.24 -13.44
C VAL A 48 10.53 6.60 -13.01
N ARG A 49 9.49 7.09 -13.71
CA ARG A 49 8.81 8.34 -13.32
C ARG A 49 8.20 8.28 -11.92
N GLN A 50 7.57 7.16 -11.57
CA GLN A 50 7.00 6.96 -10.23
C GLN A 50 8.08 6.94 -9.15
N GLN A 51 9.22 6.28 -9.39
CA GLN A 51 10.35 6.28 -8.45
C GLN A 51 10.94 7.68 -8.27
N GLN A 52 11.11 8.44 -9.35
CA GLN A 52 11.57 9.82 -9.28
C GLN A 52 10.63 10.71 -8.48
N ALA A 53 9.31 10.57 -8.69
CA ALA A 53 8.31 11.30 -7.93
C ALA A 53 8.34 10.92 -6.44
N ALA A 54 8.50 9.64 -6.12
CA ALA A 54 8.60 9.17 -4.75
C ALA A 54 9.85 9.71 -4.03
N MET A 55 11.00 9.71 -4.71
CA MET A 55 12.26 10.24 -4.16
C MET A 55 12.24 11.77 -3.99
N GLY A 56 11.51 12.47 -4.86
CA GLY A 56 11.38 13.93 -4.81
C GLY A 56 10.29 14.46 -3.87
N ARG A 57 9.57 13.57 -3.16
CA ARG A 57 8.50 14.00 -2.24
C ARG A 57 9.06 14.80 -1.06
N ALA A 58 8.42 15.93 -0.79
CA ALA A 58 8.71 16.70 0.40
C ALA A 58 8.23 15.97 1.67
N ASP A 59 8.89 16.23 2.77
CA ASP A 59 8.42 15.81 4.10
C ASP A 59 7.16 16.60 4.47
N THR A 60 6.05 15.91 4.64
CA THR A 60 4.74 16.51 4.93
C THR A 60 4.34 16.39 6.40
N ARG A 61 5.19 15.83 7.28
CA ARG A 61 4.88 15.59 8.70
C ARG A 61 4.46 16.85 9.43
N ASN A 62 5.07 17.99 9.08
CA ASN A 62 4.75 19.29 9.68
C ASN A 62 3.34 19.80 9.36
N TRP A 63 2.68 19.24 8.34
CA TRP A 63 1.32 19.64 7.95
C TRP A 63 0.23 18.79 8.61
N LEU A 64 0.58 17.57 9.02
CA LEU A 64 -0.38 16.61 9.57
C LEU A 64 -1.14 17.14 10.80
N PRO A 65 -0.51 17.86 11.75
CA PRO A 65 -1.25 18.40 12.90
C PRO A 65 -2.32 19.44 12.56
N GLY A 66 -2.22 20.04 11.37
CA GLY A 66 -3.22 21.01 10.87
C GLY A 66 -4.37 20.37 10.10
N LEU A 67 -4.35 19.07 9.85
CA LEU A 67 -5.38 18.34 9.11
C LEU A 67 -6.43 17.79 10.07
N HIS A 68 -7.53 18.54 10.26
CA HIS A 68 -8.59 18.18 11.20
C HIS A 68 -9.70 17.29 10.60
N ALA A 69 -9.57 16.91 9.32
CA ALA A 69 -10.51 15.96 8.72
C ALA A 69 -10.37 14.57 9.37
N PRO A 70 -11.49 13.86 9.60
CA PRO A 70 -11.43 12.46 10.02
C PRO A 70 -10.56 11.64 9.06
N ALA A 71 -9.57 10.93 9.59
CA ALA A 71 -8.61 10.19 8.81
C ALA A 71 -8.63 8.70 9.18
N LEU A 72 -8.41 7.85 8.18
CA LEU A 72 -8.16 6.43 8.36
C LEU A 72 -6.76 6.11 7.82
N VAL A 73 -5.90 5.58 8.66
CA VAL A 73 -4.59 5.05 8.29
C VAL A 73 -4.66 3.53 8.32
N VAL A 74 -4.38 2.88 7.19
CA VAL A 74 -4.38 1.42 7.08
C VAL A 74 -2.99 0.96 6.71
N CYS A 75 -2.44 0.00 7.44
CA CYS A 75 -1.11 -0.53 7.18
C CYS A 75 -1.06 -2.04 7.45
N GLY A 76 -0.46 -2.79 6.54
CA GLY A 76 -0.10 -4.18 6.79
C GLY A 76 0.93 -4.29 7.91
N ARG A 77 0.78 -5.26 8.80
CA ARG A 77 1.71 -5.46 9.93
C ARG A 77 3.12 -5.74 9.45
N GLU A 78 3.26 -6.47 8.35
CA GLU A 78 4.52 -6.88 7.74
C GLU A 78 4.92 -6.04 6.51
N ASP A 79 4.45 -4.79 6.44
CA ASP A 79 4.82 -3.86 5.37
C ASP A 79 6.33 -3.53 5.44
N GLN A 80 7.07 -3.96 4.42
CA GLN A 80 8.52 -3.74 4.31
C GLN A 80 8.86 -2.51 3.44
N VAL A 81 7.89 -1.93 2.75
CA VAL A 81 8.10 -0.73 1.91
C VAL A 81 7.93 0.52 2.72
N THR A 82 6.80 0.62 3.43
CA THR A 82 6.51 1.69 4.39
C THR A 82 6.18 1.05 5.74
N PRO A 83 7.19 0.76 6.56
CA PRO A 83 7.02 0.02 7.81
C PRO A 83 5.95 0.62 8.71
N LEU A 84 5.29 -0.25 9.50
CA LEU A 84 4.19 0.11 10.40
C LEU A 84 4.50 1.32 11.29
N THR A 85 5.76 1.50 11.69
CA THR A 85 6.20 2.65 12.50
C THR A 85 5.91 4.00 11.83
N LEU A 86 5.98 4.09 10.50
CA LEU A 86 5.65 5.31 9.76
C LEU A 86 4.14 5.60 9.79
N SER A 87 3.31 4.57 9.71
CA SER A 87 1.86 4.69 9.83
C SER A 87 1.44 5.06 11.25
N GLN A 88 2.12 4.53 12.27
CA GLN A 88 1.94 4.90 13.67
C GLN A 88 2.33 6.37 13.91
N GLU A 89 3.47 6.82 13.36
CA GLU A 89 3.88 8.23 13.41
C GLU A 89 2.82 9.12 12.75
N MET A 90 2.39 8.77 11.53
CA MET A 90 1.34 9.52 10.81
C MET A 90 0.06 9.64 11.64
N ALA A 91 -0.44 8.53 12.17
CA ALA A 91 -1.65 8.52 12.98
C ALA A 91 -1.51 9.33 14.27
N SER A 92 -0.31 9.37 14.87
CA SER A 92 -0.04 10.16 16.07
C SER A 92 0.00 11.66 15.81
N LEU A 93 0.34 12.08 14.60
CA LEU A 93 0.43 13.50 14.20
C LEU A 93 -0.92 14.05 13.72
N LEU A 94 -1.82 13.21 13.27
CA LEU A 94 -3.16 13.60 12.82
C LEU A 94 -4.09 13.80 14.03
N PRO A 95 -4.82 14.92 14.13
CA PRO A 95 -5.71 15.20 15.28
C PRO A 95 -6.88 14.24 15.42
N ASP A 96 -7.41 13.72 14.31
CA ASP A 96 -8.56 12.81 14.28
C ASP A 96 -8.28 11.64 13.32
N ALA A 97 -7.44 10.70 13.76
CA ALA A 97 -7.07 9.54 12.98
C ALA A 97 -7.38 8.22 13.69
N GLU A 98 -7.88 7.26 12.91
CA GLU A 98 -7.93 5.86 13.28
C GLU A 98 -6.79 5.11 12.57
N LEU A 99 -6.02 4.31 13.30
CA LEU A 99 -5.02 3.40 12.71
C LEU A 99 -5.56 1.96 12.75
N VAL A 100 -5.65 1.36 11.59
CA VAL A 100 -5.97 -0.06 11.43
C VAL A 100 -4.74 -0.81 10.95
N VAL A 101 -4.25 -1.72 11.78
CA VAL A 101 -3.15 -2.63 11.46
C VAL A 101 -3.75 -3.93 10.95
N VAL A 102 -3.38 -4.31 9.73
CA VAL A 102 -3.89 -5.50 9.05
C VAL A 102 -2.89 -6.63 9.24
N ASP A 103 -3.30 -7.67 9.97
CA ASP A 103 -2.48 -8.86 10.19
C ASP A 103 -2.34 -9.68 8.91
N GLU A 104 -1.23 -10.41 8.78
CA GLU A 104 -0.90 -11.23 7.62
C GLU A 104 -0.98 -10.45 6.27
N ALA A 105 -0.54 -9.20 6.30
CA ALA A 105 -0.51 -8.32 5.14
C ALA A 105 0.79 -7.52 5.08
N GLY A 106 1.33 -7.41 3.88
CA GLY A 106 2.42 -6.51 3.54
C GLY A 106 1.95 -5.15 3.05
N HIS A 107 2.64 -4.62 2.04
CA HIS A 107 2.35 -3.29 1.47
C HIS A 107 1.04 -3.24 0.69
N MET A 108 0.61 -4.36 0.12
CA MET A 108 -0.62 -4.46 -0.68
C MET A 108 -1.81 -4.93 0.16
N SER A 109 -1.96 -4.41 1.37
CA SER A 109 -2.95 -4.86 2.36
C SER A 109 -4.38 -4.98 1.80
N ILE A 110 -4.79 -4.07 0.91
CA ILE A 110 -6.12 -4.10 0.26
C ILE A 110 -6.30 -5.33 -0.67
N LEU A 111 -5.23 -5.84 -1.27
CA LEU A 111 -5.26 -7.03 -2.11
C LEU A 111 -5.03 -8.31 -1.31
N GLU A 112 -4.29 -8.21 -0.22
CA GLU A 112 -3.91 -9.35 0.62
C GLU A 112 -5.01 -9.72 1.62
N GLN A 113 -5.68 -8.71 2.21
CA GLN A 113 -6.73 -8.85 3.22
C GLN A 113 -7.92 -7.91 2.90
N PRO A 114 -8.58 -8.07 1.74
CA PRO A 114 -9.61 -7.13 1.27
C PRO A 114 -10.77 -6.96 2.25
N ASP A 115 -11.24 -8.03 2.87
CA ASP A 115 -12.38 -7.98 3.79
C ASP A 115 -12.09 -7.11 5.01
N THR A 116 -10.90 -7.24 5.58
CA THR A 116 -10.45 -6.44 6.72
C THR A 116 -10.35 -4.96 6.36
N VAL A 117 -9.76 -4.67 5.20
CA VAL A 117 -9.59 -3.28 4.73
C VAL A 117 -10.94 -2.65 4.39
N VAL A 118 -11.81 -3.36 3.67
CA VAL A 118 -13.16 -2.89 3.32
C VAL A 118 -13.98 -2.61 4.58
N ALA A 119 -13.96 -3.52 5.57
CA ALA A 119 -14.66 -3.32 6.83
C ALA A 119 -14.16 -2.07 7.57
N ALA A 120 -12.86 -1.80 7.57
CA ALA A 120 -12.29 -0.59 8.16
C ALA A 120 -12.75 0.68 7.43
N VAL A 121 -12.74 0.67 6.10
CA VAL A 121 -13.20 1.80 5.27
C VAL A 121 -14.68 2.09 5.49
N LEU A 122 -15.53 1.05 5.54
CA LEU A 122 -16.97 1.22 5.76
C LEU A 122 -17.26 1.86 7.13
N ARG A 123 -16.61 1.38 8.21
CA ARG A 123 -16.74 2.00 9.55
C ARG A 123 -16.28 3.46 9.56
N TRP A 124 -15.19 3.74 8.88
CA TRP A 124 -14.68 5.11 8.77
C TRP A 124 -15.66 6.03 8.00
N LEU A 125 -16.28 5.55 6.91
CA LEU A 125 -17.30 6.30 6.17
C LEU A 125 -18.52 6.61 7.03
N GLU A 126 -19.03 5.63 7.81
CA GLU A 126 -20.12 5.84 8.75
C GLU A 126 -19.79 6.94 9.77
N ARG A 127 -18.55 6.95 10.29
CA ARG A 127 -18.08 8.00 11.20
C ARG A 127 -18.03 9.38 10.52
N VAL A 128 -17.55 9.44 9.30
CA VAL A 128 -17.48 10.70 8.52
C VAL A 128 -18.88 11.26 8.26
N ASP A 129 -19.83 10.41 7.91
CA ASP A 129 -21.21 10.84 7.64
C ASP A 129 -21.91 11.31 8.92
N ALA A 130 -21.65 10.69 10.07
CA ALA A 130 -22.19 11.09 11.36
C ALA A 130 -21.72 12.48 11.82
N VAL A 131 -20.53 12.92 11.40
CA VAL A 131 -19.97 14.26 11.73
C VAL A 131 -20.57 15.36 10.84
N ARG A 132 -21.18 15.02 9.71
CA ARG A 132 -21.79 15.97 8.77
C ARG A 132 -23.25 16.33 9.10
N LEU A 133 -23.84 15.64 10.07
CA LEU A 133 -25.20 15.90 10.58
C LEU A 133 -25.14 16.71 11.87
#